data_8dfa6f4936acd8068821b674ddb5785b
#
_entry.id   8dfa6f4936acd8068821b674ddb5785b
#
_cell.length_a   1.000
_cell.length_b   1.000
_cell.length_c   1.000
_cell.angle_alpha   90.00
_cell.angle_beta   90.00
_cell.angle_gamma   90.00
#
_symmetry.space_group_name_H-M   'P 1'
#
loop_
_entity.id
_entity.type
_entity.pdbx_description
1 polymer ?
#
loop_
_entity_poly.entity_id
_entity_poly.type
_entity_poly.pdbx_seq_one_letter_code
_entity_poly.pdbx_strand_id
1 'polypeptide(L)'
;LTSLGIQESSRVAAAIFLIHILTLSLLILLGAFFVFFNGLDVLLSNFRLPTEGSLPRALLFGFAAAMLGISGFESSANFVEEQAEGVFPKTLRNMWIAVTIFNPGIAFLALALVPIPEVAQHQQTLLAHMGNLAGGPWLSVLISIDATLVLSGAVLTSFVGVTGLVRRMTL
;
A
#
# COMPACT_ATOMS: atom_id res chain seq x y z
N LEU A 1 5.83 -9.65 -26.37
CA LEU A 1 4.89 -9.10 -25.37
C LEU A 1 4.23 -7.77 -25.82
N THR A 2 4.74 -7.11 -26.83
CA THR A 2 4.17 -5.86 -27.37
C THR A 2 2.99 -6.07 -28.34
N SER A 3 2.62 -7.31 -28.65
CA SER A 3 1.48 -7.66 -29.51
C SER A 3 0.20 -8.04 -28.72
N LEU A 4 0.30 -8.22 -27.40
CA LEU A 4 -0.85 -8.30 -26.52
C LEU A 4 -1.27 -6.86 -26.23
N GLY A 5 -2.40 -6.45 -26.79
CA GLY A 5 -2.81 -5.06 -26.87
C GLY A 5 -2.87 -4.39 -25.49
N ILE A 6 -2.60 -3.09 -25.47
CA ILE A 6 -2.70 -2.18 -24.32
C ILE A 6 -4.01 -2.41 -23.53
N GLN A 7 -5.09 -2.79 -24.20
CA GLN A 7 -6.38 -3.10 -23.57
C GLN A 7 -6.37 -4.35 -22.69
N GLU A 8 -5.62 -5.40 -23.04
CA GLU A 8 -5.53 -6.60 -22.18
C GLU A 8 -4.68 -6.34 -20.95
N SER A 9 -3.59 -5.58 -21.09
CA SER A 9 -2.75 -5.14 -19.98
C SER A 9 -3.54 -4.29 -18.97
N SER A 10 -4.41 -3.40 -19.42
CA SER A 10 -5.22 -2.55 -18.54
C SER A 10 -6.27 -3.33 -17.76
N ARG A 11 -6.87 -4.38 -18.35
CA ARG A 11 -7.82 -5.26 -17.66
C ARG A 11 -7.14 -6.07 -16.56
N VAL A 12 -5.95 -6.60 -16.84
CA VAL A 12 -5.15 -7.32 -15.84
C VAL A 12 -4.78 -6.41 -14.68
N ALA A 13 -4.29 -5.20 -14.98
CA ALA A 13 -3.96 -4.21 -13.95
C ALA A 13 -5.19 -3.83 -13.10
N ALA A 14 -6.35 -3.63 -13.72
CA ALA A 14 -7.59 -3.35 -13.00
C ALA A 14 -8.02 -4.54 -12.10
N ALA A 15 -7.87 -5.77 -12.57
CA ALA A 15 -8.17 -6.96 -11.77
C ALA A 15 -7.25 -7.07 -10.56
N ILE A 16 -5.93 -6.88 -10.73
CA ILE A 16 -4.95 -6.86 -9.64
C ILE A 16 -5.32 -5.76 -8.63
N PHE A 17 -5.63 -4.56 -9.10
CA PHE A 17 -6.04 -3.45 -8.24
C PHE A 17 -7.30 -3.78 -7.41
N LEU A 18 -8.32 -4.36 -8.04
CA LEU A 18 -9.54 -4.75 -7.33
C LEU A 18 -9.27 -5.82 -6.26
N ILE A 19 -8.47 -6.85 -6.59
CA ILE A 19 -8.05 -7.88 -5.63
C ILE A 19 -7.32 -7.21 -4.47
N HIS A 20 -6.40 -6.31 -4.74
CA HIS A 20 -5.63 -5.59 -3.71
C HIS A 20 -6.53 -4.79 -2.77
N ILE A 21 -7.44 -3.98 -3.30
CA ILE A 21 -8.40 -3.22 -2.48
C ILE A 21 -9.28 -4.15 -1.63
N LEU A 22 -9.73 -5.28 -2.18
CA LEU A 22 -10.51 -6.27 -1.43
C LEU A 22 -9.68 -6.93 -0.32
N THR A 23 -8.45 -7.31 -0.62
CA THR A 23 -7.52 -7.92 0.36
C THR A 23 -7.20 -6.96 1.50
N LEU A 24 -6.90 -5.69 1.20
CA LEU A 24 -6.66 -4.67 2.22
C LEU A 24 -7.91 -4.37 3.04
N SER A 25 -9.08 -4.29 2.40
CA SER A 25 -10.36 -4.12 3.09
C SER A 25 -10.63 -5.27 4.04
N LEU A 26 -10.39 -6.50 3.60
CA LEU A 26 -10.55 -7.69 4.41
C LEU A 26 -9.59 -7.69 5.61
N LEU A 27 -8.32 -7.31 5.40
CA LEU A 27 -7.34 -7.17 6.48
C LEU A 27 -7.80 -6.14 7.52
N ILE A 28 -8.29 -4.97 7.05
CA ILE A 28 -8.79 -3.91 7.95
C ILE A 28 -10.00 -4.42 8.75
N LEU A 29 -10.96 -5.07 8.10
CA LEU A 29 -12.16 -5.57 8.77
C LEU A 29 -11.83 -6.64 9.79
N LEU A 30 -11.02 -7.64 9.43
CA LEU A 30 -10.64 -8.72 10.35
C LEU A 30 -9.72 -8.22 11.46
N GLY A 31 -8.78 -7.32 11.14
CA GLY A 31 -7.92 -6.68 12.14
C GLY A 31 -8.73 -5.82 13.13
N ALA A 32 -9.68 -5.03 12.66
CA ALA A 32 -10.57 -4.24 13.51
C ALA A 32 -11.45 -5.15 14.39
N PHE A 33 -11.98 -6.23 13.82
CA PHE A 33 -12.74 -7.24 14.55
C PHE A 33 -11.88 -7.89 15.64
N PHE A 34 -10.65 -8.30 15.30
CA PHE A 34 -9.71 -8.87 16.27
C PHE A 34 -9.44 -7.89 17.42
N VAL A 35 -9.13 -6.64 17.12
CA VAL A 35 -8.87 -5.60 18.15
C VAL A 35 -10.11 -5.34 19.01
N PHE A 36 -11.29 -5.35 18.42
CA PHE A 36 -12.56 -5.16 19.15
C PHE A 36 -12.78 -6.24 20.22
N PHE A 37 -12.43 -7.50 19.94
CA PHE A 37 -12.62 -8.60 20.87
C PHE A 37 -11.45 -8.82 21.83
N ASN A 38 -10.22 -8.49 21.42
CA ASN A 38 -9.02 -8.73 22.23
C ASN A 38 -8.53 -7.47 22.96
N GLY A 39 -9.11 -6.31 22.70
CA GLY A 39 -8.74 -5.05 23.35
C GLY A 39 -7.60 -4.30 22.68
N LEU A 40 -7.20 -3.19 23.28
CA LEU A 40 -6.19 -2.25 22.77
C LEU A 40 -4.87 -2.31 23.57
N ASP A 41 -4.59 -3.40 24.28
CA ASP A 41 -3.43 -3.50 25.17
C ASP A 41 -2.11 -3.34 24.42
N VAL A 42 -2.00 -3.93 23.22
CA VAL A 42 -0.82 -3.78 22.37
C VAL A 42 -0.64 -2.32 21.94
N LEU A 43 -1.70 -1.66 21.51
CA LEU A 43 -1.68 -0.24 21.14
C LEU A 43 -1.23 0.62 22.31
N LEU A 44 -1.80 0.40 23.49
CA LEU A 44 -1.45 1.15 24.71
C LEU A 44 -0.01 0.89 25.14
N SER A 45 0.49 -0.34 25.00
CA SER A 45 1.88 -0.67 25.29
C SER A 45 2.83 0.03 24.30
N ASN A 46 2.50 0.07 23.03
CA ASN A 46 3.27 0.76 22.00
C ASN A 46 3.36 2.28 22.27
N PHE A 47 2.25 2.90 22.72
CA PHE A 47 2.25 4.33 23.08
C PHE A 47 3.05 4.66 24.34
N ARG A 48 3.32 3.68 25.20
CA ARG A 48 4.15 3.85 26.41
C ARG A 48 5.64 3.72 26.14
N LEU A 49 6.03 3.28 24.95
CA LEU A 49 7.44 3.19 24.60
C LEU A 49 8.06 4.60 24.55
N PRO A 50 9.27 4.78 25.11
CA PRO A 50 9.94 6.07 25.06
C PRO A 50 10.27 6.44 23.60
N THR A 51 10.01 7.69 23.25
CA THR A 51 10.39 8.21 21.92
C THR A 51 11.90 8.45 21.91
N GLU A 52 12.60 7.90 20.94
CA GLU A 52 14.03 8.18 20.76
C GLU A 52 14.24 9.64 20.32
N GLY A 53 14.92 10.41 21.15
CA GLY A 53 15.23 11.81 20.89
C GLY A 53 14.08 12.77 21.27
N SER A 54 13.99 13.92 20.59
CA SER A 54 12.96 14.91 20.84
C SER A 54 11.71 14.66 20.01
N LEU A 55 10.53 14.97 20.55
CA LEU A 55 9.24 14.83 19.85
C LEU A 55 9.21 15.53 18.48
N PRO A 56 9.70 16.79 18.32
CA PRO A 56 9.74 17.45 17.01
C PRO A 56 10.58 16.68 15.98
N ARG A 57 11.70 16.11 16.42
CA ARG A 57 12.55 15.28 15.54
C ARG A 57 11.85 14.00 15.13
N ALA A 58 11.20 13.31 16.06
CA ALA A 58 10.44 12.09 15.76
C ALA A 58 9.28 12.37 14.80
N LEU A 59 8.57 13.48 14.98
CA LEU A 59 7.50 13.92 14.06
C LEU A 59 8.03 14.23 12.66
N LEU A 60 9.17 14.93 12.54
CA LEU A 60 9.78 15.25 11.26
C LEU A 60 10.19 14.00 10.49
N PHE A 61 10.88 13.06 11.15
CA PHE A 61 11.28 11.81 10.52
C PHE A 61 10.08 10.89 10.21
N GLY A 62 9.09 10.83 11.10
CA GLY A 62 7.85 10.10 10.88
C GLY A 62 7.07 10.64 9.68
N PHE A 63 6.96 11.96 9.56
CA PHE A 63 6.35 12.62 8.41
C PHE A 63 7.12 12.31 7.12
N ALA A 64 8.45 12.44 7.12
CA ALA A 64 9.27 12.14 5.95
C ALA A 64 9.14 10.67 5.52
N ALA A 65 9.12 9.72 6.48
CA ALA A 65 8.88 8.31 6.20
C ALA A 65 7.47 8.04 5.64
N ALA A 66 6.45 8.71 6.17
CA ALA A 66 5.07 8.58 5.70
C ALA A 66 4.90 9.07 4.25
N MET A 67 5.67 10.09 3.83
CA MET A 67 5.65 10.59 2.45
C MET A 67 6.11 9.53 1.44
N LEU A 68 6.98 8.60 1.82
CA LEU A 68 7.38 7.48 0.96
C LEU A 68 6.22 6.52 0.65
N GLY A 69 5.23 6.44 1.54
CA GLY A 69 4.03 5.64 1.34
C GLY A 69 3.00 6.25 0.37
N ILE A 70 3.22 7.49 -0.07
CA ILE A 70 2.36 8.20 -1.02
C ILE A 70 3.02 8.14 -2.41
N SER A 71 3.22 6.94 -2.93
CA SER A 71 3.76 6.73 -4.27
C SER A 71 2.66 6.39 -5.28
N GLY A 72 2.94 6.53 -6.57
CA GLY A 72 2.04 6.18 -7.67
C GLY A 72 1.31 7.36 -8.31
N PHE A 73 1.20 8.51 -7.65
CA PHE A 73 0.61 9.72 -8.23
C PHE A 73 1.46 10.23 -9.40
N GLU A 74 2.78 10.16 -9.28
CA GLU A 74 3.74 10.47 -10.34
C GLU A 74 3.58 9.57 -11.56
N SER A 75 3.29 8.29 -11.36
CA SER A 75 3.04 7.36 -12.46
C SER A 75 1.81 7.74 -13.25
N SER A 76 0.71 8.14 -12.59
CA SER A 76 -0.49 8.65 -13.25
C SER A 76 -0.23 9.95 -14.03
N ALA A 77 0.62 10.83 -13.48
CA ALA A 77 1.00 12.08 -14.13
C ALA A 77 1.83 11.84 -15.41
N ASN A 78 2.70 10.83 -15.42
CA ASN A 78 3.52 10.49 -16.60
C ASN A 78 2.70 10.05 -17.81
N PHE A 79 1.46 9.61 -17.61
CA PHE A 79 0.55 9.14 -18.66
C PHE A 79 -0.62 10.09 -18.92
N VAL A 80 -0.56 11.33 -18.43
CA VAL A 80 -1.68 12.27 -18.55
C VAL A 80 -2.07 12.56 -20.00
N GLU A 81 -1.10 12.63 -20.92
CA GLU A 81 -1.31 12.89 -22.33
C GLU A 81 -1.98 11.72 -23.09
N GLU A 82 -1.89 10.52 -22.53
CA GLU A 82 -2.49 9.29 -23.08
C GLU A 82 -3.90 9.03 -22.52
N GLN A 83 -4.32 9.82 -21.53
CA GLN A 83 -5.64 9.70 -20.91
C GLN A 83 -6.68 10.55 -21.64
N ALA A 84 -7.91 10.06 -21.68
CA ALA A 84 -9.03 10.87 -22.18
C ALA A 84 -9.22 12.13 -21.32
N GLU A 85 -9.70 13.20 -21.95
CA GLU A 85 -9.95 14.48 -21.27
C GLU A 85 -10.84 14.30 -20.03
N GLY A 86 -10.46 14.92 -18.91
CA GLY A 86 -11.17 14.85 -17.65
C GLY A 86 -11.01 13.54 -16.83
N VAL A 87 -10.25 12.55 -17.31
CA VAL A 87 -9.99 11.30 -16.59
C VAL A 87 -8.93 11.51 -15.50
N PHE A 88 -7.86 12.21 -15.79
CA PHE A 88 -6.74 12.42 -14.86
C PHE A 88 -7.15 12.99 -13.49
N PRO A 89 -7.95 14.08 -13.38
CA PRO A 89 -8.40 14.58 -12.08
C PRO A 89 -9.24 13.57 -11.29
N LYS A 90 -10.05 12.75 -11.96
CA LYS A 90 -10.85 11.71 -11.34
C LYS A 90 -9.97 10.58 -10.78
N THR A 91 -8.94 10.21 -11.54
CA THR A 91 -7.95 9.20 -11.11
C THR A 91 -7.22 9.68 -9.87
N LEU A 92 -6.68 10.92 -9.87
CA LEU A 92 -6.00 11.48 -8.71
C LEU A 92 -6.90 11.53 -7.48
N ARG A 93 -8.15 11.97 -7.64
CA ARG A 93 -9.12 12.00 -6.54
C ARG A 93 -9.37 10.61 -5.96
N ASN A 94 -9.56 9.60 -6.81
CA ASN A 94 -9.82 8.24 -6.36
C ASN A 94 -8.60 7.63 -5.66
N MET A 95 -7.40 7.88 -6.18
CA MET A 95 -6.15 7.49 -5.54
C MET A 95 -6.00 8.17 -4.17
N TRP A 96 -6.27 9.47 -4.09
CA TRP A 96 -6.21 10.22 -2.84
C TRP A 96 -7.18 9.65 -1.78
N ILE A 97 -8.42 9.35 -2.17
CA ILE A 97 -9.42 8.73 -1.27
C ILE A 97 -8.92 7.38 -0.76
N ALA A 98 -8.43 6.52 -1.67
CA ALA A 98 -7.92 5.21 -1.28
C ALA A 98 -6.74 5.32 -0.30
N VAL A 99 -5.73 6.13 -0.62
CA VAL A 99 -4.56 6.34 0.24
C VAL A 99 -4.96 6.91 1.61
N THR A 100 -5.89 7.86 1.64
CA THR A 100 -6.35 8.49 2.89
C THR A 100 -7.09 7.51 3.80
N ILE A 101 -7.73 6.50 3.26
CA ILE A 101 -8.44 5.48 4.05
C ILE A 101 -7.50 4.33 4.44
N PHE A 102 -6.81 3.75 3.46
CA PHE A 102 -6.04 2.52 3.67
C PHE A 102 -4.75 2.76 4.46
N ASN A 103 -3.97 3.80 4.14
CA ASN A 103 -2.68 4.00 4.80
C ASN A 103 -2.84 4.28 6.31
N PRO A 104 -3.67 5.24 6.77
CA PRO A 104 -3.87 5.43 8.21
C PRO A 104 -4.56 4.24 8.88
N GLY A 105 -5.51 3.60 8.20
CA GLY A 105 -6.22 2.44 8.73
C GLY A 105 -5.27 1.27 8.99
N ILE A 106 -4.42 0.93 8.03
CA ILE A 106 -3.43 -0.14 8.16
C ILE A 106 -2.35 0.23 9.19
N ALA A 107 -1.87 1.49 9.19
CA ALA A 107 -0.89 1.95 10.17
C ALA A 107 -1.43 1.87 11.61
N PHE A 108 -2.69 2.28 11.82
CA PHE A 108 -3.36 2.14 13.10
C PHE A 108 -3.46 0.67 13.53
N LEU A 109 -3.90 -0.21 12.62
CA LEU A 109 -4.01 -1.64 12.91
C LEU A 109 -2.64 -2.28 13.16
N ALA A 110 -1.59 -1.88 12.45
CA ALA A 110 -0.23 -2.35 12.72
C ALA A 110 0.18 -2.05 14.17
N LEU A 111 -0.08 -0.83 14.63
CA LEU A 111 0.19 -0.43 16.02
C LEU A 111 -0.72 -1.14 17.04
N ALA A 112 -1.93 -1.51 16.64
CA ALA A 112 -2.89 -2.18 17.54
C ALA A 112 -2.68 -3.70 17.62
N LEU A 113 -2.09 -4.32 16.60
CA LEU A 113 -1.91 -5.76 16.49
C LEU A 113 -0.48 -6.20 16.83
N VAL A 114 0.53 -5.38 16.50
CA VAL A 114 1.94 -5.79 16.52
C VAL A 114 2.74 -4.90 17.48
N PRO A 115 3.47 -5.49 18.44
CA PRO A 115 4.41 -4.74 19.27
C PRO A 115 5.52 -4.10 18.40
N ILE A 116 5.89 -2.84 18.66
CA ILE A 116 6.91 -2.11 17.87
C ILE A 116 8.24 -2.89 17.75
N PRO A 117 8.77 -3.55 18.78
CA PRO A 117 9.98 -4.36 18.65
C PRO A 117 9.86 -5.51 17.63
N GLU A 118 8.65 -6.06 17.48
CA GLU A 118 8.37 -7.15 16.55
C GLU A 118 8.20 -6.64 15.11
N VAL A 119 7.73 -5.40 14.91
CA VAL A 119 7.65 -4.74 13.60
C VAL A 119 9.02 -4.74 12.90
N ALA A 120 10.10 -4.50 13.66
CA ALA A 120 11.46 -4.49 13.12
C ALA A 120 11.87 -5.87 12.54
N GLN A 121 11.35 -6.97 13.08
CA GLN A 121 11.64 -8.33 12.62
C GLN A 121 10.83 -8.71 11.36
N HIS A 122 9.68 -8.08 11.15
CA HIS A 122 8.74 -8.36 10.08
C HIS A 122 8.62 -7.25 9.04
N GLN A 123 9.60 -6.35 8.89
CA GLN A 123 9.52 -5.15 8.04
C GLN A 123 9.06 -5.45 6.60
N GLN A 124 9.53 -6.55 6.01
CA GLN A 124 9.17 -6.93 4.63
C GLN A 124 7.87 -7.73 4.51
N THR A 125 7.36 -8.26 5.61
CA THR A 125 6.19 -9.15 5.65
C THR A 125 5.14 -8.70 6.65
N LEU A 126 5.18 -7.44 7.07
CA LEU A 126 4.34 -6.92 8.15
C LEU A 126 2.84 -7.14 7.89
N LEU A 127 2.37 -6.86 6.69
CA LEU A 127 0.95 -7.07 6.34
C LEU A 127 0.54 -8.54 6.43
N ALA A 128 1.40 -9.46 5.95
CA ALA A 128 1.15 -10.89 6.05
C ALA A 128 1.18 -11.37 7.51
N HIS A 129 2.07 -10.83 8.33
CA HIS A 129 2.12 -11.09 9.77
C HIS A 129 0.86 -10.59 10.48
N MET A 130 0.41 -9.36 10.19
CA MET A 130 -0.87 -8.84 10.69
C MET A 130 -2.05 -9.72 10.27
N GLY A 131 -2.05 -10.18 9.03
CA GLY A 131 -3.05 -11.12 8.52
C GLY A 131 -3.07 -12.43 9.31
N ASN A 132 -1.89 -12.97 9.63
CA ASN A 132 -1.78 -14.18 10.45
C ASN A 132 -2.35 -13.98 11.86
N LEU A 133 -2.09 -12.83 12.48
CA LEU A 133 -2.63 -12.49 13.81
C LEU A 133 -4.14 -12.29 13.78
N ALA A 134 -4.67 -11.59 12.78
CA ALA A 134 -6.08 -11.22 12.70
C ALA A 134 -7.00 -12.32 12.17
N GLY A 135 -6.52 -13.13 11.22
CA GLY A 135 -7.35 -14.12 10.51
C GLY A 135 -6.71 -15.50 10.39
N GLY A 136 -5.45 -15.66 10.83
CA GLY A 136 -4.72 -16.91 10.74
C GLY A 136 -3.96 -17.12 9.41
N PRO A 137 -3.38 -18.32 9.22
CA PRO A 137 -2.46 -18.61 8.10
C PRO A 137 -3.05 -18.36 6.70
N TRP A 138 -4.34 -18.61 6.51
CA TRP A 138 -4.99 -18.43 5.22
C TRP A 138 -4.98 -16.95 4.76
N LEU A 139 -5.20 -16.02 5.70
CA LEU A 139 -5.18 -14.59 5.39
C LEU A 139 -3.75 -14.11 5.13
N SER A 140 -2.77 -14.62 5.87
CA SER A 140 -1.35 -14.37 5.61
C SER A 140 -0.93 -14.79 4.20
N VAL A 141 -1.34 -15.98 3.77
CA VAL A 141 -1.08 -16.49 2.41
C VAL A 141 -1.76 -15.63 1.35
N LEU A 142 -3.03 -15.27 1.55
CA LEU A 142 -3.78 -14.39 0.64
C LEU A 142 -3.06 -13.05 0.45
N ILE A 143 -2.65 -12.42 1.55
CA ILE A 143 -1.92 -11.14 1.52
C ILE A 143 -0.55 -11.29 0.83
N SER A 144 0.15 -12.40 1.03
CA SER A 144 1.44 -12.65 0.37
C SER A 144 1.30 -12.81 -1.14
N ILE A 145 0.26 -13.49 -1.59
CA ILE A 145 -0.06 -13.62 -3.02
C ILE A 145 -0.42 -12.24 -3.60
N ASP A 146 -1.28 -11.50 -2.93
CA ASP A 146 -1.68 -10.14 -3.33
C ASP A 146 -0.46 -9.21 -3.44
N ALA A 147 0.40 -9.18 -2.43
CA ALA A 147 1.63 -8.39 -2.45
C ALA A 147 2.54 -8.75 -3.64
N THR A 148 2.67 -10.04 -3.96
CA THR A 148 3.45 -10.51 -5.11
C THR A 148 2.86 -10.00 -6.43
N LEU A 149 1.54 -10.04 -6.58
CA LEU A 149 0.86 -9.55 -7.78
C LEU A 149 1.02 -8.04 -7.93
N VAL A 150 0.83 -7.27 -6.86
CA VAL A 150 0.96 -5.80 -6.87
C VAL A 150 2.39 -5.38 -7.16
N LEU A 151 3.38 -5.98 -6.50
CA LEU A 151 4.80 -5.68 -6.74
C LEU A 151 5.22 -6.02 -8.17
N SER A 152 4.75 -7.14 -8.71
CA SER A 152 5.00 -7.52 -10.11
C SER A 152 4.38 -6.49 -11.07
N GLY A 153 3.18 -6.01 -10.79
CA GLY A 153 2.52 -4.95 -11.54
C GLY A 153 3.28 -3.62 -11.47
N ALA A 154 3.78 -3.25 -10.29
CA ALA A 154 4.58 -2.03 -10.10
C ALA A 154 5.89 -2.06 -10.90
N VAL A 155 6.60 -3.19 -10.90
CA VAL A 155 7.82 -3.39 -11.72
C VAL A 155 7.50 -3.23 -13.21
N LEU A 156 6.42 -3.86 -13.67
CA LEU A 156 6.00 -3.77 -15.07
C LEU A 156 5.67 -2.32 -15.48
N THR A 157 4.91 -1.61 -14.63
CA THR A 157 4.54 -0.20 -14.87
C THR A 157 5.77 0.69 -14.91
N SER A 158 6.72 0.51 -14.01
CA SER A 158 7.99 1.25 -13.99
C SER A 158 8.81 1.00 -15.26
N PHE A 159 8.89 -0.25 -15.70
CA PHE A 159 9.59 -0.62 -16.94
C PHE A 159 8.96 0.06 -18.17
N VAL A 160 7.63 0.03 -18.29
CA VAL A 160 6.89 0.69 -19.38
C VAL A 160 7.09 2.21 -19.35
N GLY A 161 7.03 2.82 -18.15
CA GLY A 161 7.26 4.25 -17.98
C GLY A 161 8.66 4.68 -18.41
N VAL A 162 9.70 3.96 -18.00
CA VAL A 162 11.09 4.26 -18.38
C VAL A 162 11.31 4.08 -19.90
N THR A 163 10.81 2.99 -20.49
CA THR A 163 10.96 2.75 -21.94
C THR A 163 10.21 3.77 -22.76
N GLY A 164 9.03 4.22 -22.32
CA GLY A 164 8.27 5.30 -22.95
C GLY A 164 9.03 6.64 -22.91
N LEU A 165 9.62 6.97 -21.75
CA LEU A 165 10.42 8.19 -21.59
C LEU A 165 11.66 8.18 -22.49
N VAL A 166 12.43 7.09 -22.50
CA VAL A 166 13.63 6.95 -23.34
C VAL A 166 13.27 7.10 -24.82
N ARG A 167 12.17 6.50 -25.28
CA ARG A 167 11.69 6.64 -26.65
C ARG A 167 11.38 8.09 -27.02
N ARG A 168 10.76 8.86 -26.12
CA ARG A 168 10.48 10.30 -26.36
C ARG A 168 11.75 11.15 -26.40
N MET A 169 12.80 10.79 -25.68
CA MET A 169 14.07 11.51 -25.68
C MET A 169 14.93 11.23 -26.93
N THR A 170 14.63 10.16 -27.67
CA THR A 170 15.37 9.76 -28.89
C THR A 170 14.70 10.20 -30.18
N LEU A 171 13.53 10.83 -30.12
CA LEU A 171 12.81 11.45 -31.24
C LEU A 171 13.01 12.96 -31.24
#